data_66d88f4b333f7ed1a3e81f94e6166f53
#
_entry.id   66d88f4b333f7ed1a3e81f94e6166f53
#
_cell.length_a   1.000
_cell.length_b   1.000
_cell.length_c   1.000
_cell.angle_alpha   90.00
_cell.angle_beta   90.00
_cell.angle_gamma   90.00
#
_symmetry.space_group_name_H-M   'P 1'
#
loop_
_entity.id
_entity.type
_entity.pdbx_description
1 polymer ?
#
loop_
_entity_poly.entity_id
_entity_poly.type
_entity_poly.pdbx_seq_one_letter_code
_entity_poly.pdbx_strand_id
1 'polypeptide(L)'
;MQFSFYICFSHAQVGLSMGTGTSVAKEASDITLLDDSFNSISTAVMWGRSLYKNIQRFIVFQLTINFVALLIVLLGAFVGTELPLTVTQMLWVNLIMDTFAALALASIPPSDAVMKEKPRKKADFIITKQMRYNILSVGTAFLILLLGMITYYTGGDGVMTVHNLTIFFTTFVMLQFWNLFNTRVFGTNDSAFKGLLKSYGLVFVLFLIIGGQFLIVQLGGKVFRTEPLEWQTWLVIIGLTSVVLWVGEIVRFFKRLKSN
;
A
#
# COMPACT_ATOMS: atom_id res chain seq x y z
N MET A 1 -32.74 35.28 15.38
CA MET A 1 -32.76 33.89 14.86
C MET A 1 -31.50 33.51 14.09
N GLN A 2 -30.92 34.36 13.23
CA GLN A 2 -29.69 34.06 12.47
C GLN A 2 -28.44 33.77 13.33
N PHE A 3 -28.23 34.52 14.42
CA PHE A 3 -27.11 34.32 15.34
C PHE A 3 -27.12 32.97 16.06
N SER A 4 -28.28 32.40 16.34
CA SER A 4 -28.42 31.13 17.03
C SER A 4 -27.99 29.95 16.12
N PHE A 5 -28.28 30.04 14.83
CA PHE A 5 -27.85 29.02 13.85
C PHE A 5 -26.33 29.03 13.63
N TYR A 6 -25.69 30.20 13.54
CA TYR A 6 -24.25 30.33 13.40
C TYR A 6 -23.51 29.67 14.57
N ILE A 7 -23.98 29.90 15.80
CA ILE A 7 -23.40 29.29 17.00
C ILE A 7 -23.56 27.76 17.00
N CYS A 8 -24.70 27.22 16.55
CA CYS A 8 -24.91 25.79 16.46
C CYS A 8 -23.95 25.12 15.44
N PHE A 9 -23.74 25.71 14.27
CA PHE A 9 -22.83 25.20 13.26
C PHE A 9 -21.38 25.27 13.72
N SER A 10 -20.95 26.34 14.38
CA SER A 10 -19.58 26.50 14.87
C SER A 10 -19.22 25.59 16.04
N HIS A 11 -20.21 25.05 16.78
CA HIS A 11 -19.99 24.08 17.87
C HIS A 11 -20.20 22.64 17.45
N ALA A 12 -20.77 22.38 16.28
CA ALA A 12 -20.88 21.04 15.74
C ALA A 12 -19.48 20.50 15.30
N GLN A 13 -19.27 19.20 15.38
CA GLN A 13 -18.06 18.58 14.85
C GLN A 13 -18.01 18.62 13.32
N VAL A 14 -19.17 18.60 12.67
CA VAL A 14 -19.37 18.79 11.23
C VAL A 14 -20.70 19.47 11.04
N GLY A 15 -20.69 20.67 10.48
CA GLY A 15 -21.88 21.44 10.11
C GLY A 15 -22.33 21.08 8.69
N LEU A 16 -23.61 20.77 8.53
CA LEU A 16 -24.21 20.47 7.22
C LEU A 16 -25.26 21.53 6.89
N SER A 17 -25.21 22.13 5.70
CA SER A 17 -26.24 23.02 5.18
C SER A 17 -26.90 22.43 3.92
N MET A 18 -28.15 22.84 3.70
CA MET A 18 -28.89 22.50 2.48
C MET A 18 -28.55 23.46 1.34
N GLY A 19 -28.61 23.03 0.10
CA GLY A 19 -28.38 23.86 -1.08
C GLY A 19 -29.36 25.02 -1.22
N THR A 20 -30.59 24.85 -0.73
CA THR A 20 -31.63 25.86 -0.61
C THR A 20 -31.49 26.76 0.64
N GLY A 21 -30.51 26.47 1.52
CA GLY A 21 -30.23 27.24 2.74
C GLY A 21 -29.74 28.65 2.45
N THR A 22 -29.79 29.50 3.48
CA THR A 22 -29.28 30.87 3.40
C THR A 22 -27.77 30.91 3.17
N SER A 23 -27.25 31.99 2.56
CA SER A 23 -25.80 32.18 2.37
C SER A 23 -25.02 32.09 3.67
N VAL A 24 -25.53 32.61 4.75
CA VAL A 24 -24.91 32.54 6.09
C VAL A 24 -24.85 31.13 6.63
N ALA A 25 -25.88 30.30 6.40
CA ALA A 25 -25.87 28.90 6.80
C ALA A 25 -24.82 28.08 5.99
N LYS A 26 -24.74 28.37 4.69
CA LYS A 26 -23.72 27.72 3.80
C LYS A 26 -22.31 28.13 4.18
N GLU A 27 -22.07 29.39 4.48
CA GLU A 27 -20.75 29.88 4.87
C GLU A 27 -20.29 29.35 6.24
N ALA A 28 -21.26 29.13 7.17
CA ALA A 28 -20.96 28.56 8.49
C ALA A 28 -20.88 27.01 8.51
N SER A 29 -21.19 26.32 7.40
CA SER A 29 -21.20 24.88 7.32
C SER A 29 -19.91 24.35 6.72
N ASP A 30 -19.51 23.12 7.14
CA ASP A 30 -18.37 22.40 6.57
C ASP A 30 -18.72 21.72 5.24
N ILE A 31 -20.00 21.37 5.06
CA ILE A 31 -20.50 20.66 3.85
C ILE A 31 -21.84 21.27 3.44
N THR A 32 -22.01 21.57 2.15
CA THR A 32 -23.27 22.00 1.56
C THR A 32 -23.84 20.92 0.65
N LEU A 33 -25.06 20.48 0.90
CA LEU A 33 -25.79 19.49 0.08
C LEU A 33 -26.51 20.21 -1.05
N LEU A 34 -26.06 20.01 -2.29
CA LEU A 34 -26.60 20.68 -3.46
C LEU A 34 -27.97 20.15 -3.89
N ASP A 35 -28.26 18.88 -3.60
CA ASP A 35 -29.49 18.18 -3.95
C ASP A 35 -30.49 18.08 -2.80
N ASP A 36 -30.18 18.70 -1.66
CA ASP A 36 -31.00 18.70 -0.44
C ASP A 36 -31.44 17.30 0.05
N SER A 37 -30.64 16.26 -0.31
CA SER A 37 -30.95 14.87 -0.03
C SER A 37 -30.15 14.28 1.13
N PHE A 38 -30.85 13.68 2.10
CA PHE A 38 -30.20 12.92 3.18
C PHE A 38 -29.41 11.71 2.67
N ASN A 39 -29.78 11.14 1.52
CA ASN A 39 -29.04 10.04 0.90
C ASN A 39 -27.62 10.46 0.49
N SER A 40 -27.46 11.70 0.07
CA SER A 40 -26.16 12.27 -0.27
C SER A 40 -25.24 12.41 0.96
N ILE A 41 -25.79 12.66 2.15
CA ILE A 41 -25.03 12.62 3.41
C ILE A 41 -24.51 11.21 3.66
N SER A 42 -25.39 10.20 3.58
CA SER A 42 -25.00 8.80 3.77
C SER A 42 -23.89 8.38 2.79
N THR A 43 -24.06 8.77 1.53
CA THR A 43 -23.08 8.50 0.47
C THR A 43 -21.76 9.21 0.74
N ALA A 44 -21.78 10.47 1.13
CA ALA A 44 -20.57 11.23 1.48
C ALA A 44 -19.81 10.60 2.65
N VAL A 45 -20.53 10.18 3.70
CA VAL A 45 -19.94 9.49 4.86
C VAL A 45 -19.31 8.15 4.42
N MET A 46 -19.98 7.38 3.59
CA MET A 46 -19.46 6.12 3.04
C MET A 46 -18.17 6.34 2.23
N TRP A 47 -18.14 7.36 1.38
CA TRP A 47 -16.94 7.71 0.60
C TRP A 47 -15.79 8.17 1.51
N GLY A 48 -16.06 9.06 2.48
CA GLY A 48 -15.05 9.53 3.41
C GLY A 48 -14.44 8.42 4.24
N ARG A 49 -15.26 7.48 4.76
CA ARG A 49 -14.77 6.31 5.50
C ARG A 49 -13.98 5.35 4.61
N SER A 50 -14.41 5.16 3.36
CA SER A 50 -13.71 4.30 2.41
C SER A 50 -12.36 4.90 2.00
N LEU A 51 -12.32 6.21 1.73
CA LEU A 51 -11.07 6.93 1.45
C LEU A 51 -10.09 6.82 2.61
N TYR A 52 -10.55 6.99 3.85
CA TYR A 52 -9.72 6.82 5.02
C TYR A 52 -9.10 5.41 5.11
N LYS A 53 -9.86 4.36 4.83
CA LYS A 53 -9.32 2.99 4.75
C LYS A 53 -8.30 2.83 3.63
N ASN A 54 -8.54 3.44 2.49
CA ASN A 54 -7.58 3.39 1.38
C ASN A 54 -6.25 4.08 1.76
N ILE A 55 -6.32 5.21 2.49
CA ILE A 55 -5.13 5.86 3.05
C ILE A 55 -4.41 4.93 4.05
N GLN A 56 -5.13 4.25 4.94
CA GLN A 56 -4.51 3.30 5.86
C GLN A 56 -3.82 2.14 5.12
N ARG A 57 -4.43 1.61 4.07
CA ARG A 57 -3.83 0.57 3.21
C ARG A 57 -2.53 1.06 2.58
N PHE A 58 -2.55 2.28 2.02
CA PHE A 58 -1.36 2.90 1.46
C PHE A 58 -0.25 3.07 2.52
N ILE A 59 -0.58 3.57 3.71
CA ILE A 59 0.40 3.73 4.80
C ILE A 59 1.00 2.38 5.20
N VAL A 60 0.20 1.31 5.31
CA VAL A 60 0.72 -0.03 5.61
C VAL A 60 1.69 -0.49 4.54
N PHE A 61 1.34 -0.32 3.27
CA PHE A 61 2.20 -0.67 2.14
C PHE A 61 3.52 0.10 2.19
N GLN A 62 3.44 1.43 2.23
CA GLN A 62 4.58 2.34 2.23
C GLN A 62 5.53 2.12 3.41
N LEU A 63 5.00 2.02 4.62
CA LEU A 63 5.84 1.81 5.80
C LEU A 63 6.50 0.43 5.80
N THR A 64 5.86 -0.60 5.24
CA THR A 64 6.47 -1.93 5.10
C THR A 64 7.68 -1.86 4.16
N ILE A 65 7.54 -1.22 3.00
CA ILE A 65 8.64 -1.05 2.04
C ILE A 65 9.80 -0.28 2.68
N ASN A 66 9.52 0.89 3.25
CA ASN A 66 10.54 1.76 3.83
C ASN A 66 11.24 1.09 5.01
N PHE A 67 10.52 0.35 5.85
CA PHE A 67 11.10 -0.42 6.95
C PHE A 67 12.10 -1.46 6.44
N VAL A 68 11.74 -2.24 5.41
CA VAL A 68 12.61 -3.25 4.83
C VAL A 68 13.80 -2.60 4.13
N ALA A 69 13.59 -1.59 3.30
CA ALA A 69 14.64 -0.92 2.55
C ALA A 69 15.67 -0.27 3.48
N LEU A 70 15.21 0.45 4.52
CA LEU A 70 16.08 1.08 5.51
C LEU A 70 16.93 0.06 6.25
N LEU A 71 16.31 -1.02 6.74
CA LEU A 71 17.04 -2.04 7.50
C LEU A 71 18.00 -2.84 6.63
N ILE A 72 17.67 -3.12 5.36
CA ILE A 72 18.58 -3.79 4.44
C ILE A 72 19.84 -2.95 4.18
N VAL A 73 19.68 -1.66 3.92
CA VAL A 73 20.83 -0.77 3.72
C VAL A 73 21.65 -0.65 4.99
N LEU A 74 20.99 -0.47 6.15
CA LEU A 74 21.66 -0.35 7.44
C LEU A 74 22.42 -1.63 7.80
N LEU A 75 21.78 -2.78 7.76
CA LEU A 75 22.39 -4.07 8.14
C LEU A 75 23.42 -4.52 7.11
N GLY A 76 23.22 -4.24 5.82
CA GLY A 76 24.21 -4.49 4.78
C GLY A 76 25.53 -3.74 5.05
N ALA A 77 25.44 -2.48 5.49
CA ALA A 77 26.61 -1.71 5.88
C ALA A 77 27.36 -2.30 7.10
N PHE A 78 26.63 -2.86 8.09
CA PHE A 78 27.24 -3.53 9.23
C PHE A 78 27.91 -4.87 8.87
N VAL A 79 27.39 -5.58 7.90
CA VAL A 79 27.97 -6.84 7.41
C VAL A 79 29.20 -6.60 6.52
N GLY A 80 29.46 -5.33 6.15
CA GLY A 80 30.59 -4.96 5.29
C GLY A 80 30.38 -5.29 3.81
N THR A 81 29.12 -5.49 3.40
CA THR A 81 28.78 -5.68 1.98
C THR A 81 28.64 -4.33 1.27
N GLU A 82 28.96 -4.29 -0.03
CA GLU A 82 28.58 -3.16 -0.87
C GLU A 82 27.06 -2.95 -0.80
N LEU A 83 26.63 -1.68 -1.03
CA LEU A 83 25.20 -1.35 -1.01
C LEU A 83 24.40 -2.30 -1.92
N PRO A 84 23.49 -3.10 -1.35
CA PRO A 84 22.74 -4.11 -2.12
C PRO A 84 21.69 -3.47 -3.04
N LEU A 85 21.34 -2.19 -2.82
CA LEU A 85 20.46 -1.39 -3.65
C LEU A 85 21.12 -0.08 -4.01
N THR A 86 21.12 0.28 -5.28
CA THR A 86 21.62 1.56 -5.77
C THR A 86 20.61 2.69 -5.54
N VAL A 87 21.07 3.94 -5.56
CA VAL A 87 20.22 5.12 -5.43
C VAL A 87 19.13 5.15 -6.53
N THR A 88 19.49 4.78 -7.76
CA THR A 88 18.55 4.73 -8.90
C THR A 88 17.47 3.65 -8.70
N GLN A 89 17.83 2.48 -8.16
CA GLN A 89 16.88 1.43 -7.80
C GLN A 89 15.95 1.87 -6.67
N MET A 90 16.47 2.55 -5.65
CA MET A 90 15.66 3.12 -4.56
C MET A 90 14.70 4.22 -5.05
N LEU A 91 15.15 5.06 -6.00
CA LEU A 91 14.28 6.06 -6.64
C LEU A 91 13.16 5.39 -7.46
N TRP A 92 13.47 4.30 -8.17
CA TRP A 92 12.43 3.54 -8.87
C TRP A 92 11.36 3.04 -7.91
N VAL A 93 11.76 2.42 -6.82
CA VAL A 93 10.82 1.87 -5.84
C VAL A 93 10.06 2.98 -5.13
N ASN A 94 10.75 3.96 -4.54
CA ASN A 94 10.12 4.96 -3.67
C ASN A 94 9.39 6.06 -4.43
N LEU A 95 9.82 6.43 -5.64
CA LEU A 95 9.18 7.50 -6.38
C LEU A 95 8.12 6.96 -7.35
N ILE A 96 8.49 5.99 -8.17
CA ILE A 96 7.62 5.52 -9.26
C ILE A 96 6.65 4.45 -8.77
N MET A 97 7.16 3.37 -8.19
CA MET A 97 6.33 2.26 -7.73
C MET A 97 5.36 2.69 -6.61
N ASP A 98 5.82 3.49 -5.64
CA ASP A 98 4.99 3.97 -4.55
C ASP A 98 3.90 4.94 -5.02
N THR A 99 4.20 5.82 -5.98
CA THR A 99 3.20 6.72 -6.58
C THR A 99 2.11 5.93 -7.28
N PHE A 100 2.48 4.92 -8.06
CA PHE A 100 1.50 4.05 -8.71
C PHE A 100 0.72 3.19 -7.72
N ALA A 101 1.37 2.67 -6.69
CA ALA A 101 0.69 1.92 -5.62
C ALA A 101 -0.30 2.80 -4.86
N ALA A 102 0.06 4.07 -4.58
CA ALA A 102 -0.85 5.04 -3.97
C ALA A 102 -2.09 5.26 -4.85
N LEU A 103 -1.89 5.47 -6.15
CA LEU A 103 -2.99 5.66 -7.11
C LEU A 103 -3.89 4.42 -7.18
N ALA A 104 -3.29 3.23 -7.22
CA ALA A 104 -4.00 1.96 -7.24
C ALA A 104 -4.86 1.74 -5.98
N LEU A 105 -4.29 2.02 -4.80
CA LEU A 105 -5.00 1.87 -3.52
C LEU A 105 -6.05 2.97 -3.30
N ALA A 106 -5.80 4.19 -3.79
CA ALA A 106 -6.76 5.29 -3.73
C ALA A 106 -7.99 5.03 -4.63
N SER A 107 -7.82 4.35 -5.76
CA SER A 107 -8.89 4.04 -6.72
C SER A 107 -9.80 2.88 -6.31
N ILE A 108 -9.61 2.26 -5.13
CA ILE A 108 -10.49 1.22 -4.63
C ILE A 108 -11.87 1.83 -4.35
N PRO A 109 -12.95 1.27 -4.97
CA PRO A 109 -14.30 1.82 -4.81
C PRO A 109 -14.79 1.72 -3.36
N PRO A 110 -15.72 2.61 -2.96
CA PRO A 110 -16.30 2.58 -1.64
C PRO A 110 -17.08 1.28 -1.40
N SER A 111 -17.19 0.89 -0.14
CA SER A 111 -17.90 -0.32 0.26
C SER A 111 -18.90 -0.02 1.37
N ASP A 112 -20.12 -0.54 1.27
CA ASP A 112 -21.14 -0.42 2.31
C ASP A 112 -20.72 -1.03 3.65
N ALA A 113 -19.72 -1.92 3.64
CA ALA A 113 -19.20 -2.54 4.86
C ALA A 113 -18.65 -1.50 5.84
N VAL A 114 -18.14 -0.36 5.34
CA VAL A 114 -17.60 0.72 6.21
C VAL A 114 -18.68 1.41 7.03
N MET A 115 -19.94 1.35 6.61
CA MET A 115 -21.08 1.97 7.32
C MET A 115 -21.44 1.20 8.59
N LYS A 116 -21.10 -0.10 8.67
CA LYS A 116 -21.32 -0.94 9.85
C LYS A 116 -20.28 -0.70 10.97
N GLU A 117 -19.22 0.03 10.67
CA GLU A 117 -18.16 0.31 11.64
C GLU A 117 -18.52 1.48 12.55
N LYS A 118 -18.05 1.39 13.81
CA LYS A 118 -18.25 2.48 14.77
C LYS A 118 -17.52 3.75 14.31
N PRO A 119 -18.08 4.94 14.61
CA PRO A 119 -17.40 6.21 14.38
C PRO A 119 -16.04 6.25 15.09
N ARG A 120 -15.06 6.88 14.44
CA ARG A 120 -13.73 7.08 15.05
C ARG A 120 -13.77 8.26 16.04
N LYS A 121 -12.93 8.16 17.07
CA LYS A 121 -12.68 9.28 17.97
C LYS A 121 -11.64 10.22 17.35
N LYS A 122 -11.74 11.53 17.59
CA LYS A 122 -10.77 12.54 17.11
C LYS A 122 -9.33 12.24 17.56
N ALA A 123 -9.16 11.62 18.74
CA ALA A 123 -7.86 11.27 19.31
C ALA A 123 -7.26 9.97 18.78
N ASP A 124 -7.95 9.21 17.92
CA ASP A 124 -7.43 7.95 17.40
C ASP A 124 -6.32 8.20 16.38
N PHE A 125 -5.16 7.57 16.61
CA PHE A 125 -4.05 7.62 15.66
C PHE A 125 -4.42 6.93 14.33
N ILE A 126 -3.85 7.45 13.23
CA ILE A 126 -4.02 6.85 11.90
C ILE A 126 -3.46 5.43 11.89
N ILE A 127 -2.28 5.24 12.50
CA ILE A 127 -1.61 3.94 12.58
C ILE A 127 -2.16 3.16 13.77
N THR A 128 -3.00 2.18 13.48
CA THR A 128 -3.59 1.28 14.46
C THR A 128 -2.60 0.21 14.96
N LYS A 129 -2.91 -0.43 16.09
CA LYS A 129 -2.12 -1.58 16.59
C LYS A 129 -2.03 -2.70 15.55
N GLN A 130 -3.11 -2.96 14.81
CA GLN A 130 -3.14 -3.97 13.75
C GLN A 130 -2.23 -3.61 12.57
N MET A 131 -2.18 -2.32 12.18
CA MET A 131 -1.27 -1.85 11.14
C MET A 131 0.20 -2.06 11.57
N ARG A 132 0.56 -1.65 12.80
CA ARG A 132 1.92 -1.85 13.33
C ARG A 132 2.33 -3.31 13.33
N TYR A 133 1.46 -4.20 13.81
CA TYR A 133 1.73 -5.63 13.79
C TYR A 133 1.94 -6.16 12.36
N ASN A 134 1.10 -5.75 11.41
CA ASN A 134 1.22 -6.17 10.01
C ASN A 134 2.53 -5.66 9.39
N ILE A 135 2.87 -4.38 9.56
CA ILE A 135 4.10 -3.79 9.05
C ILE A 135 5.32 -4.54 9.60
N LEU A 136 5.36 -4.75 10.91
CA LEU A 136 6.50 -5.42 11.54
C LEU A 136 6.59 -6.90 11.13
N SER A 137 5.48 -7.64 11.12
CA SER A 137 5.51 -9.08 10.80
C SER A 137 5.88 -9.33 9.34
N VAL A 138 5.25 -8.63 8.40
CA VAL A 138 5.54 -8.76 6.96
C VAL A 138 6.93 -8.20 6.65
N GLY A 139 7.26 -7.02 7.19
CA GLY A 139 8.56 -6.39 6.98
C GLY A 139 9.71 -7.24 7.53
N THR A 140 9.56 -7.82 8.72
CA THR A 140 10.58 -8.73 9.28
C THR A 140 10.73 -10.02 8.45
N ALA A 141 9.63 -10.59 7.95
CA ALA A 141 9.70 -11.75 7.06
C ALA A 141 10.46 -11.43 5.77
N PHE A 142 10.20 -10.27 5.16
CA PHE A 142 10.93 -9.83 3.96
C PHE A 142 12.41 -9.55 4.28
N LEU A 143 12.67 -8.91 5.41
CA LEU A 143 14.03 -8.62 5.86
C LEU A 143 14.85 -9.91 6.03
N ILE A 144 14.31 -10.91 6.72
CA ILE A 144 14.99 -12.20 6.93
C ILE A 144 15.28 -12.88 5.58
N LEU A 145 14.32 -12.91 4.65
CA LEU A 145 14.51 -13.50 3.33
C LEU A 145 15.61 -12.77 2.56
N LEU A 146 15.57 -11.44 2.53
CA LEU A 146 16.52 -10.64 1.78
C LEU A 146 17.92 -10.65 2.41
N LEU A 147 18.03 -10.64 3.74
CA LEU A 147 19.32 -10.85 4.43
C LEU A 147 19.88 -12.25 4.15
N GLY A 148 19.04 -13.27 4.15
CA GLY A 148 19.45 -14.62 3.74
C GLY A 148 19.98 -14.67 2.30
N MET A 149 19.38 -13.92 1.37
CA MET A 149 19.90 -13.78 0.01
C MET A 149 21.25 -13.05 -0.03
N ILE A 150 21.41 -11.96 0.72
CA ILE A 150 22.70 -11.24 0.82
C ILE A 150 23.76 -12.20 1.31
N THR A 151 23.55 -12.89 2.42
CA THR A 151 24.56 -13.83 2.97
C THR A 151 24.87 -14.98 2.03
N TYR A 152 23.88 -15.47 1.29
CA TYR A 152 24.06 -16.56 0.31
C TYR A 152 24.88 -16.11 -0.92
N TYR A 153 24.60 -14.92 -1.46
CA TYR A 153 25.23 -14.42 -2.68
C TYR A 153 26.56 -13.69 -2.45
N THR A 154 26.80 -13.19 -1.23
CA THR A 154 28.06 -12.50 -0.91
C THR A 154 29.23 -13.51 -0.75
N GLY A 155 28.96 -14.77 -0.37
CA GLY A 155 30.03 -15.75 -0.13
C GLY A 155 31.08 -15.25 0.87
N GLY A 156 32.36 -15.64 0.67
CA GLY A 156 33.47 -15.23 1.54
C GLY A 156 34.09 -13.87 1.19
N ASP A 157 33.84 -13.32 0.01
CA ASP A 157 34.57 -12.16 -0.54
C ASP A 157 33.89 -10.80 -0.30
N GLY A 158 32.73 -10.79 0.33
CA GLY A 158 32.00 -9.54 0.65
C GLY A 158 31.39 -8.80 -0.55
N VAL A 159 31.55 -9.29 -1.79
CA VAL A 159 31.12 -8.63 -3.03
C VAL A 159 30.11 -9.48 -3.77
N MET A 160 28.96 -8.91 -4.12
CA MET A 160 27.96 -9.55 -4.98
C MET A 160 28.22 -9.21 -6.44
N THR A 161 28.09 -10.21 -7.33
CA THR A 161 28.13 -9.97 -8.79
C THR A 161 26.94 -9.11 -9.22
N VAL A 162 27.06 -8.39 -10.35
CA VAL A 162 25.97 -7.58 -10.91
C VAL A 162 24.74 -8.44 -11.18
N HIS A 163 24.94 -9.68 -11.62
CA HIS A 163 23.86 -10.64 -11.83
C HIS A 163 23.10 -10.93 -10.52
N ASN A 164 23.80 -11.22 -9.43
CA ASN A 164 23.19 -11.48 -8.12
C ASN A 164 22.49 -10.26 -7.55
N LEU A 165 23.06 -9.05 -7.74
CA LEU A 165 22.40 -7.79 -7.39
C LEU A 165 21.11 -7.56 -8.18
N THR A 166 21.07 -7.96 -9.45
CA THR A 166 19.87 -7.89 -10.28
C THR A 166 18.79 -8.84 -9.79
N ILE A 167 19.14 -10.07 -9.42
CA ILE A 167 18.23 -11.05 -8.80
C ILE A 167 17.70 -10.51 -7.48
N PHE A 168 18.57 -9.95 -6.64
CA PHE A 168 18.20 -9.37 -5.35
C PHE A 168 17.21 -8.21 -5.51
N PHE A 169 17.52 -7.24 -6.37
CA PHE A 169 16.65 -6.10 -6.67
C PHE A 169 15.30 -6.55 -7.22
N THR A 170 15.30 -7.49 -8.17
CA THR A 170 14.06 -8.01 -8.75
C THR A 170 13.22 -8.75 -7.71
N THR A 171 13.85 -9.54 -6.84
CA THR A 171 13.17 -10.21 -5.73
C THR A 171 12.54 -9.20 -4.77
N PHE A 172 13.29 -8.15 -4.40
CA PHE A 172 12.78 -7.08 -3.54
C PHE A 172 11.52 -6.42 -4.14
N VAL A 173 11.54 -6.07 -5.42
CA VAL A 173 10.38 -5.46 -6.10
C VAL A 173 9.21 -6.44 -6.20
N MET A 174 9.46 -7.71 -6.53
CA MET A 174 8.40 -8.73 -6.63
C MET A 174 7.75 -9.05 -5.28
N LEU A 175 8.49 -9.02 -4.18
CA LEU A 175 7.92 -9.14 -2.82
C LEU A 175 6.92 -8.00 -2.55
N GLN A 176 7.27 -6.77 -2.92
CA GLN A 176 6.40 -5.61 -2.76
C GLN A 176 5.19 -5.68 -3.70
N PHE A 177 5.39 -6.15 -4.93
CA PHE A 177 4.31 -6.39 -5.88
C PHE A 177 3.24 -7.32 -5.30
N TRP A 178 3.63 -8.46 -4.74
CA TRP A 178 2.68 -9.40 -4.11
C TRP A 178 2.10 -8.85 -2.80
N ASN A 179 2.88 -8.07 -2.06
CA ASN A 179 2.40 -7.39 -0.86
C ASN A 179 1.31 -6.35 -1.17
N LEU A 180 1.34 -5.72 -2.33
CA LEU A 180 0.29 -4.77 -2.76
C LEU A 180 -1.09 -5.44 -2.81
N PHE A 181 -1.17 -6.70 -3.29
CA PHE A 181 -2.42 -7.48 -3.27
C PHE A 181 -2.92 -7.73 -1.84
N ASN A 182 -2.01 -8.11 -0.92
CA ASN A 182 -2.38 -8.34 0.47
C ASN A 182 -2.84 -7.05 1.15
N THR A 183 -2.15 -5.95 0.88
CA THR A 183 -2.44 -4.65 1.49
C THR A 183 -3.74 -4.05 0.96
N ARG A 184 -4.10 -4.30 -0.30
CA ARG A 184 -5.39 -3.89 -0.89
C ARG A 184 -6.58 -4.35 -0.06
N VAL A 185 -6.54 -5.54 0.50
CA VAL A 185 -7.60 -6.12 1.31
C VAL A 185 -7.34 -6.02 2.82
N PHE A 186 -6.33 -5.24 3.21
CA PHE A 186 -6.04 -5.01 4.63
C PHE A 186 -7.28 -4.45 5.35
N GLY A 187 -7.56 -4.97 6.53
CA GLY A 187 -8.73 -4.60 7.32
C GLY A 187 -10.04 -5.26 6.89
N THR A 188 -10.00 -6.16 5.90
CA THR A 188 -11.14 -6.99 5.49
C THR A 188 -10.76 -8.48 5.53
N ASN A 189 -11.76 -9.35 5.51
CA ASN A 189 -11.55 -10.79 5.36
C ASN A 189 -11.71 -11.25 3.90
N ASP A 190 -11.85 -10.32 2.95
CA ASP A 190 -12.04 -10.65 1.53
C ASP A 190 -10.75 -11.24 0.92
N SER A 191 -10.92 -11.98 -0.19
CA SER A 191 -9.81 -12.46 -1.00
C SER A 191 -9.13 -11.31 -1.75
N ALA A 192 -7.80 -11.36 -1.89
CA ALA A 192 -7.04 -10.39 -2.67
C ALA A 192 -7.48 -10.36 -4.15
N PHE A 193 -8.08 -11.42 -4.66
CA PHE A 193 -8.58 -11.49 -6.03
C PHE A 193 -10.00 -10.94 -6.19
N LYS A 194 -10.77 -10.79 -5.10
CA LYS A 194 -12.15 -10.31 -5.16
C LYS A 194 -12.22 -8.90 -5.74
N GLY A 195 -12.97 -8.74 -6.83
CA GLY A 195 -13.15 -7.44 -7.49
C GLY A 195 -11.87 -6.82 -8.11
N LEU A 196 -10.80 -7.62 -8.33
CA LEU A 196 -9.58 -7.15 -8.96
C LEU A 196 -9.85 -6.55 -10.34
N LEU A 197 -10.57 -7.29 -11.18
CA LEU A 197 -10.91 -6.89 -12.55
C LEU A 197 -11.91 -5.72 -12.63
N LYS A 198 -12.60 -5.40 -11.52
CA LYS A 198 -13.48 -4.22 -11.47
C LYS A 198 -12.72 -2.92 -11.21
N SER A 199 -11.46 -3.02 -10.76
CA SER A 199 -10.59 -1.87 -10.47
C SER A 199 -9.59 -1.67 -11.62
N TYR A 200 -10.03 -1.12 -12.75
CA TYR A 200 -9.17 -0.92 -13.94
C TYR A 200 -7.88 -0.16 -13.62
N GLY A 201 -7.96 0.85 -12.76
CA GLY A 201 -6.77 1.61 -12.33
C GLY A 201 -5.73 0.73 -11.63
N LEU A 202 -6.16 -0.19 -10.77
CA LEU A 202 -5.26 -1.12 -10.09
C LEU A 202 -4.61 -2.08 -11.09
N VAL A 203 -5.40 -2.67 -11.99
CA VAL A 203 -4.89 -3.60 -13.01
C VAL A 203 -3.86 -2.91 -13.91
N PHE A 204 -4.16 -1.69 -14.36
CA PHE A 204 -3.23 -0.88 -15.15
C PHE A 204 -1.91 -0.63 -14.39
N VAL A 205 -1.99 -0.25 -13.11
CA VAL A 205 -0.80 -0.03 -12.27
C VAL A 205 0.03 -1.31 -12.10
N LEU A 206 -0.61 -2.45 -11.88
CA LEU A 206 0.09 -3.74 -11.77
C LEU A 206 0.89 -4.05 -13.04
N PHE A 207 0.30 -3.86 -14.22
CA PHE A 207 0.99 -4.03 -15.50
C PHE A 207 2.14 -3.04 -15.65
N LEU A 208 1.97 -1.80 -15.20
CA LEU A 208 2.99 -0.77 -15.29
C LEU A 208 4.18 -1.08 -14.37
N ILE A 209 3.94 -1.58 -13.15
CA ILE A 209 5.01 -2.00 -12.22
C ILE A 209 5.80 -3.18 -12.81
N ILE A 210 5.12 -4.23 -13.29
CA ILE A 210 5.79 -5.40 -13.88
C ILE A 210 6.52 -5.02 -15.15
N GLY A 211 5.87 -4.29 -16.05
CA GLY A 211 6.46 -3.86 -17.32
C GLY A 211 7.66 -2.94 -17.10
N GLY A 212 7.56 -1.99 -16.17
CA GLY A 212 8.65 -1.11 -15.78
C GLY A 212 9.82 -1.88 -15.17
N GLN A 213 9.54 -2.82 -14.27
CA GLN A 213 10.58 -3.69 -13.69
C GLN A 213 11.28 -4.53 -14.76
N PHE A 214 10.52 -5.10 -15.68
CA PHE A 214 11.07 -5.86 -16.79
C PHE A 214 11.98 -5.00 -17.68
N LEU A 215 11.53 -3.78 -18.05
CA LEU A 215 12.33 -2.85 -18.85
C LEU A 215 13.62 -2.45 -18.13
N ILE A 216 13.56 -2.16 -16.82
CA ILE A 216 14.74 -1.77 -16.05
C ILE A 216 15.74 -2.92 -15.98
N VAL A 217 15.30 -4.14 -15.75
CA VAL A 217 16.19 -5.31 -15.66
C VAL A 217 16.79 -5.63 -17.01
N GLN A 218 16.03 -5.56 -18.09
CA GLN A 218 16.52 -5.94 -19.43
C GLN A 218 17.30 -4.84 -20.13
N LEU A 219 16.97 -3.56 -19.90
CA LEU A 219 17.52 -2.42 -20.64
C LEU A 219 18.26 -1.40 -19.76
N GLY A 220 18.13 -1.50 -18.43
CA GLY A 220 18.66 -0.50 -17.48
C GLY A 220 20.19 -0.46 -17.39
N GLY A 221 20.86 -1.58 -17.60
CA GLY A 221 22.32 -1.68 -17.71
C GLY A 221 23.06 -0.91 -16.60
N LYS A 222 24.00 -0.07 -17.01
CA LYS A 222 24.85 0.69 -16.06
C LYS A 222 24.08 1.68 -15.19
N VAL A 223 22.96 2.25 -15.66
CA VAL A 223 22.17 3.26 -14.93
C VAL A 223 21.53 2.65 -13.69
N PHE A 224 20.98 1.46 -13.82
CA PHE A 224 20.36 0.72 -12.73
C PHE A 224 21.26 -0.36 -12.13
N ARG A 225 22.49 -0.50 -12.62
CA ARG A 225 23.41 -1.60 -12.24
C ARG A 225 22.72 -2.95 -12.34
N THR A 226 22.11 -3.21 -13.50
CA THR A 226 21.36 -4.44 -13.79
C THR A 226 21.92 -5.15 -15.01
N GLU A 227 21.79 -6.48 -15.03
CA GLU A 227 22.04 -7.34 -16.17
C GLU A 227 20.77 -8.07 -16.59
N PRO A 228 20.58 -8.32 -17.91
CA PRO A 228 19.42 -9.07 -18.38
C PRO A 228 19.31 -10.42 -17.70
N LEU A 229 18.11 -10.74 -17.19
CA LEU A 229 17.83 -12.04 -16.57
C LEU A 229 17.15 -12.97 -17.57
N GLU A 230 17.52 -14.24 -17.51
CA GLU A 230 16.87 -15.30 -18.27
C GLU A 230 15.43 -15.56 -17.81
N TRP A 231 14.57 -16.05 -18.70
CA TRP A 231 13.18 -16.37 -18.39
C TRP A 231 13.01 -17.35 -17.24
N GLN A 232 13.92 -18.31 -17.12
CA GLN A 232 13.92 -19.29 -16.03
C GLN A 232 14.07 -18.59 -14.68
N THR A 233 15.01 -17.64 -14.58
CA THR A 233 15.25 -16.85 -13.36
C THR A 233 14.02 -16.00 -13.01
N TRP A 234 13.38 -15.37 -14.00
CA TRP A 234 12.13 -14.63 -13.79
C TRP A 234 11.03 -15.51 -13.22
N LEU A 235 10.80 -16.71 -13.79
CA LEU A 235 9.77 -17.64 -13.31
C LEU A 235 10.05 -18.10 -11.88
N VAL A 236 11.31 -18.37 -11.53
CA VAL A 236 11.70 -18.75 -10.18
C VAL A 236 11.44 -17.60 -9.20
N ILE A 237 11.85 -16.38 -9.53
CA ILE A 237 11.62 -15.20 -8.67
C ILE A 237 10.11 -14.97 -8.47
N ILE A 238 9.33 -14.95 -9.54
CA ILE A 238 7.88 -14.78 -9.49
C ILE A 238 7.23 -15.87 -8.65
N GLY A 239 7.60 -17.12 -8.87
CA GLY A 239 7.05 -18.27 -8.15
C GLY A 239 7.36 -18.22 -6.65
N LEU A 240 8.63 -18.04 -6.28
CA LEU A 240 9.05 -17.97 -4.87
C LEU A 240 8.45 -16.77 -4.13
N THR A 241 8.46 -15.60 -4.75
CA THR A 241 7.91 -14.39 -4.11
C THR A 241 6.40 -14.41 -4.00
N SER A 242 5.68 -15.15 -4.88
CA SER A 242 4.22 -15.30 -4.82
C SER A 242 3.73 -15.98 -3.54
N VAL A 243 4.59 -16.71 -2.83
CA VAL A 243 4.28 -17.31 -1.52
C VAL A 243 3.74 -16.28 -0.55
N VAL A 244 4.20 -15.03 -0.61
CA VAL A 244 3.69 -13.92 0.21
C VAL A 244 2.18 -13.70 0.02
N LEU A 245 1.71 -13.76 -1.22
CA LEU A 245 0.29 -13.64 -1.53
C LEU A 245 -0.50 -14.83 -0.98
N TRP A 246 -0.01 -16.04 -1.21
CA TRP A 246 -0.68 -17.27 -0.79
C TRP A 246 -0.77 -17.41 0.72
N VAL A 247 0.30 -17.07 1.45
CA VAL A 247 0.27 -17.01 2.92
C VAL A 247 -0.81 -16.03 3.40
N GLY A 248 -0.91 -14.86 2.78
CA GLY A 248 -1.97 -13.89 3.07
C GLY A 248 -3.37 -14.45 2.80
N GLU A 249 -3.56 -15.17 1.68
CA GLU A 249 -4.85 -15.81 1.35
C GLU A 249 -5.23 -16.91 2.35
N ILE A 250 -4.29 -17.76 2.72
CA ILE A 250 -4.50 -18.83 3.70
C ILE A 250 -4.94 -18.25 5.05
N VAL A 251 -4.25 -17.22 5.54
CA VAL A 251 -4.60 -16.55 6.80
C VAL A 251 -6.02 -15.96 6.73
N ARG A 252 -6.39 -15.32 5.61
CA ARG A 252 -7.74 -14.76 5.41
C ARG A 252 -8.80 -15.86 5.31
N PHE A 253 -8.48 -16.97 4.65
CA PHE A 253 -9.36 -18.13 4.55
C PHE A 253 -9.72 -18.68 5.94
N PHE A 254 -8.72 -18.91 6.81
CA PHE A 254 -8.97 -19.38 8.17
C PHE A 254 -9.75 -18.36 9.02
N LYS A 255 -9.50 -17.05 8.84
CA LYS A 255 -10.30 -16.02 9.53
C LYS A 255 -11.76 -16.01 9.09
N ARG A 256 -12.04 -16.27 7.82
CA ARG A 256 -13.43 -16.41 7.30
C ARG A 256 -14.14 -17.60 7.92
N LEU A 257 -13.48 -18.75 7.99
CA LEU A 257 -14.04 -19.95 8.61
C LEU A 257 -14.38 -19.75 10.09
N LYS A 258 -13.61 -18.94 10.83
CA LYS A 258 -13.86 -18.65 12.23
C LYS A 258 -14.93 -17.57 12.46
N SER A 259 -15.27 -16.80 11.43
CA SER A 259 -16.26 -15.70 11.50
C SER A 259 -17.67 -16.11 11.09
N ASN A 260 -17.83 -17.28 10.47
CA ASN A 260 -19.11 -17.96 10.25
C ASN A 260 -19.40 -18.92 11.41
#